data_a1546848cfd2b88b5d2e1fa9449d46ad
#
_entry.id   a1546848cfd2b88b5d2e1fa9449d46ad
#
_cell.length_a   1.000
_cell.length_b   1.000
_cell.length_c   1.000
_cell.angle_alpha   90.00
_cell.angle_beta   90.00
_cell.angle_gamma   90.00
#
_symmetry.space_group_name_H-M   'P 1'
#
loop_
_entity.id
_entity.type
_entity.pdbx_description
1 polymer ?
#
loop_
_entity_poly.entity_id
_entity_poly.type
_entity_poly.pdbx_seq_one_letter_code
_entity_poly.pdbx_strand_id
1 'polypeptide(L)'
;MTLLIALVLGLGSAFAFQPYALWPLMLLAFVGLCVLIDRAPSLRRSLLIGWLFGFGQFVIGLNWIATSFTYQAEMPASLGWVAVVLLSFYLAVYPMLAVGLAWRFGRDRPVALVLALAGAWAITEWLRATMFTGFAWNPVGVTLVDSSLLGAGQWIGTYGLSALVVLSAGALWLTWKRAFKPAAWVAVGVLASAFVPGFVDLEVAKPAGQTPIRIVQPNIGQEDKWREGLADEAFQRLGSLSTPGPNEDRSPPRLLFWPEVAVPEPFAVLDAQRQPLAVQLPTIPRAIQSIRPGDLLLTGGFALIADRNGKVAGEANSVFAIDQAGTVIGRYDKAHLVPYGEYLPMRPLLTAMGLSQLAPGQGDTYFGPGPRSIDLGRFGKMGLQICYEIIFSGDVVDPANRPDFIFNPSNDAWFGAWGPPQHLAQARLRAAEEGLAVIRSTPTGISAVVDSHGRLIKSLAWRTAGTIDSTLPAPRAPTLFAKLGNVIPLTLGFLLILSAIALASRRRYSRT
;
A
#
# COMPACT_ATOMS: atom_id res chain seq x y z
N MET A 1 -21.92 27.37 7.54
CA MET A 1 -20.68 27.35 8.31
C MET A 1 -20.21 25.93 8.68
N THR A 2 -21.00 25.10 9.38
CA THR A 2 -20.63 23.73 9.82
C THR A 2 -20.12 22.82 8.69
N LEU A 3 -20.78 22.81 7.53
CA LEU A 3 -20.39 22.00 6.38
C LEU A 3 -19.07 22.46 5.74
N LEU A 4 -18.85 23.79 5.67
CA LEU A 4 -17.60 24.33 5.19
C LEU A 4 -16.44 23.96 6.12
N ILE A 5 -16.66 24.00 7.44
CA ILE A 5 -15.66 23.55 8.43
C ILE A 5 -15.34 22.07 8.22
N ALA A 6 -16.33 21.20 7.99
CA ALA A 6 -16.09 19.78 7.70
C ALA A 6 -15.21 19.58 6.46
N LEU A 7 -15.49 20.31 5.39
CA LEU A 7 -14.67 20.28 4.17
C LEU A 7 -13.23 20.75 4.44
N VAL A 8 -13.06 21.88 5.13
CA VAL A 8 -11.72 22.43 5.45
C VAL A 8 -10.93 21.48 6.33
N LEU A 9 -11.57 20.84 7.32
CA LEU A 9 -10.92 19.82 8.16
C LEU A 9 -10.46 18.62 7.31
N GLY A 10 -11.30 18.18 6.37
CA GLY A 10 -10.93 17.12 5.42
C GLY A 10 -9.75 17.51 4.54
N LEU A 11 -9.78 18.70 3.91
CA LEU A 11 -8.66 19.21 3.09
C LEU A 11 -7.36 19.29 3.91
N GLY A 12 -7.44 19.81 5.13
CA GLY A 12 -6.28 19.92 6.03
C GLY A 12 -5.73 18.57 6.48
N SER A 13 -6.60 17.58 6.69
CA SER A 13 -6.18 16.23 7.12
C SER A 13 -5.33 15.48 6.09
N ALA A 14 -5.43 15.84 4.80
CA ALA A 14 -4.61 15.24 3.75
C ALA A 14 -3.12 15.49 3.94
N PHE A 15 -2.73 16.59 4.56
CA PHE A 15 -1.32 16.92 4.85
C PHE A 15 -0.75 16.11 6.03
N ALA A 16 -1.58 15.33 6.72
CA ALA A 16 -1.10 14.37 7.71
C ALA A 16 -0.40 13.16 7.10
N PHE A 17 -0.70 12.86 5.83
CA PHE A 17 -0.01 11.83 5.06
C PHE A 17 1.28 12.35 4.43
N GLN A 18 2.13 11.42 3.95
CA GLN A 18 3.28 11.78 3.13
C GLN A 18 2.83 12.53 1.85
N PRO A 19 3.68 13.41 1.33
CA PRO A 19 5.08 13.68 1.71
C PRO A 19 5.26 14.58 2.94
N TYR A 20 4.21 15.23 3.44
CA TYR A 20 4.32 16.21 4.53
C TYR A 20 4.41 15.57 5.91
N ALA A 21 3.75 14.43 6.12
CA ALA A 21 3.77 13.66 7.38
C ALA A 21 3.38 14.47 8.63
N LEU A 22 2.54 15.49 8.49
CA LEU A 22 2.08 16.35 9.59
C LEU A 22 0.97 15.63 10.38
N TRP A 23 1.28 14.43 10.91
CA TRP A 23 0.31 13.57 11.59
C TRP A 23 -0.54 14.27 12.69
N PRO A 24 -0.07 15.32 13.44
CA PRO A 24 -0.92 16.01 14.39
C PRO A 24 -2.14 16.69 13.76
N LEU A 25 -2.07 17.07 12.47
CA LEU A 25 -3.23 17.62 11.76
C LEU A 25 -4.38 16.62 11.69
N MET A 26 -4.10 15.32 11.62
CA MET A 26 -5.14 14.29 11.63
C MET A 26 -5.86 14.26 12.98
N LEU A 27 -5.14 14.39 14.09
CA LEU A 27 -5.75 14.49 15.43
C LEU A 27 -6.66 15.72 15.52
N LEU A 28 -6.18 16.89 15.09
CA LEU A 28 -6.96 18.13 15.11
C LEU A 28 -8.21 18.00 14.21
N ALA A 29 -8.07 17.39 13.05
CA ALA A 29 -9.20 17.15 12.14
C ALA A 29 -10.27 16.27 12.80
N PHE A 30 -9.90 15.19 13.50
CA PHE A 30 -10.83 14.32 14.21
C PHE A 30 -11.41 14.98 15.48
N VAL A 31 -10.65 15.81 16.20
CA VAL A 31 -11.20 16.64 17.30
C VAL A 31 -12.29 17.55 16.75
N GLY A 32 -12.02 18.24 15.65
CA GLY A 32 -13.00 19.08 14.96
C GLY A 32 -14.23 18.27 14.50
N LEU A 33 -14.00 17.07 13.94
CA LEU A 33 -15.07 16.17 13.52
C LEU A 33 -15.96 15.75 14.70
N CYS A 34 -15.37 15.39 15.86
CA CYS A 34 -16.14 15.09 17.08
C CYS A 34 -17.02 16.27 17.49
N VAL A 35 -16.50 17.51 17.42
CA VAL A 35 -17.30 18.74 17.73
C VAL A 35 -18.47 18.89 16.74
N LEU A 36 -18.23 18.65 15.45
CA LEU A 36 -19.27 18.78 14.44
C LEU A 36 -20.35 17.71 14.59
N ILE A 37 -19.99 16.48 14.93
CA ILE A 37 -20.94 15.37 15.14
C ILE A 37 -21.77 15.63 16.39
N ASP A 38 -21.14 16.04 17.51
CA ASP A 38 -21.82 16.35 18.78
C ASP A 38 -22.88 17.44 18.62
N ARG A 39 -22.65 18.40 17.72
CA ARG A 39 -23.56 19.52 17.42
C ARG A 39 -24.53 19.23 16.26
N ALA A 40 -24.42 18.09 15.60
CA ALA A 40 -25.26 17.80 14.43
C ALA A 40 -26.73 17.58 14.85
N PRO A 41 -27.68 18.34 14.29
CA PRO A 41 -29.09 18.28 14.71
C PRO A 41 -29.82 17.02 14.21
N SER A 42 -29.29 16.35 13.18
CA SER A 42 -29.93 15.19 12.56
C SER A 42 -28.92 14.23 11.93
N LEU A 43 -29.32 12.99 11.74
CA LEU A 43 -28.53 11.97 11.05
C LEU A 43 -28.12 12.43 9.63
N ARG A 44 -29.06 13.03 8.88
CA ARG A 44 -28.75 13.55 7.52
C ARG A 44 -27.63 14.58 7.55
N ARG A 45 -27.63 15.48 8.56
CA ARG A 45 -26.59 16.50 8.71
C ARG A 45 -25.26 15.86 9.06
N SER A 46 -25.28 14.86 9.93
CA SER A 46 -24.08 14.12 10.33
C SER A 46 -23.47 13.35 9.15
N LEU A 47 -24.29 12.64 8.38
CA LEU A 47 -23.86 11.98 7.14
C LEU A 47 -23.16 12.96 6.18
N LEU A 48 -23.76 14.13 5.97
CA LEU A 48 -23.18 15.14 5.07
C LEU A 48 -21.88 15.74 5.61
N ILE A 49 -21.73 15.88 6.93
CA ILE A 49 -20.47 16.26 7.58
C ILE A 49 -19.38 15.22 7.28
N GLY A 50 -19.67 13.94 7.47
CA GLY A 50 -18.74 12.87 7.17
C GLY A 50 -18.35 12.79 5.71
N TRP A 51 -19.34 12.98 4.83
CA TRP A 51 -19.12 12.97 3.38
C TRP A 51 -18.20 14.12 2.93
N LEU A 52 -18.45 15.36 3.38
CA LEU A 52 -17.62 16.52 3.05
C LEU A 52 -16.20 16.42 3.64
N PHE A 53 -16.07 15.87 4.86
CA PHE A 53 -14.77 15.59 5.45
C PHE A 53 -13.98 14.61 4.57
N GLY A 54 -14.57 13.45 4.24
CA GLY A 54 -13.94 12.45 3.40
C GLY A 54 -13.63 12.97 2.00
N PHE A 55 -14.55 13.69 1.37
CA PHE A 55 -14.34 14.31 0.07
C PHE A 55 -13.12 15.26 0.09
N GLY A 56 -13.04 16.16 1.08
CA GLY A 56 -11.89 17.06 1.23
C GLY A 56 -10.57 16.31 1.42
N GLN A 57 -10.54 15.26 2.25
CA GLN A 57 -9.35 14.45 2.48
C GLN A 57 -8.90 13.75 1.19
N PHE A 58 -9.81 13.13 0.44
CA PHE A 58 -9.45 12.35 -0.74
C PHE A 58 -9.09 13.23 -1.94
N VAL A 59 -9.79 14.35 -2.17
CA VAL A 59 -9.49 15.20 -3.33
C VAL A 59 -8.06 15.79 -3.28
N ILE A 60 -7.55 16.08 -2.09
CA ILE A 60 -6.17 16.51 -1.90
C ILE A 60 -5.23 15.29 -1.82
N GLY A 61 -5.57 14.28 -1.01
CA GLY A 61 -4.70 13.12 -0.78
C GLY A 61 -4.45 12.25 -2.00
N LEU A 62 -5.32 12.30 -3.01
CA LEU A 62 -5.25 11.53 -4.25
C LEU A 62 -4.90 12.36 -5.48
N ASN A 63 -4.36 13.57 -5.31
CA ASN A 63 -3.99 14.45 -6.42
C ASN A 63 -3.03 13.80 -7.44
N TRP A 64 -2.22 12.85 -6.97
CA TRP A 64 -1.26 12.12 -7.79
C TRP A 64 -1.94 11.33 -8.95
N ILE A 65 -3.20 10.92 -8.80
CA ILE A 65 -3.95 10.23 -9.86
C ILE A 65 -4.07 11.12 -11.10
N ALA A 66 -4.21 12.44 -10.93
CA ALA A 66 -4.27 13.35 -12.06
C ALA A 66 -3.00 13.30 -12.93
N THR A 67 -1.83 13.05 -12.31
CA THR A 67 -0.55 12.92 -13.03
C THR A 67 -0.54 11.71 -13.96
N SER A 68 -1.19 10.60 -13.60
CA SER A 68 -1.24 9.40 -14.44
C SER A 68 -1.85 9.67 -15.83
N PHE A 69 -2.77 10.63 -15.92
CA PHE A 69 -3.42 11.01 -17.18
C PHE A 69 -2.51 11.82 -18.12
N THR A 70 -1.37 12.30 -17.66
CA THR A 70 -0.42 13.02 -18.50
C THR A 70 0.51 12.12 -19.31
N TYR A 71 0.53 10.81 -19.02
CA TYR A 71 1.41 9.83 -19.67
C TYR A 71 0.75 9.03 -20.81
N GLN A 72 -0.51 9.32 -21.10
CA GLN A 72 -1.24 8.69 -22.20
C GLN A 72 -1.72 9.76 -23.19
N ALA A 73 -1.82 9.43 -24.48
CA ALA A 73 -2.15 10.37 -25.54
C ALA A 73 -3.64 10.39 -25.95
N GLU A 74 -4.40 9.37 -25.56
CA GLU A 74 -5.77 9.16 -26.04
C GLU A 74 -6.81 10.04 -25.36
N MET A 75 -6.52 10.49 -24.11
CA MET A 75 -7.45 11.28 -23.32
C MET A 75 -6.85 12.61 -22.87
N PRO A 76 -7.64 13.70 -22.80
CA PRO A 76 -7.14 14.98 -22.28
C PRO A 76 -6.62 14.87 -20.84
N ALA A 77 -5.46 15.42 -20.53
CA ALA A 77 -4.87 15.41 -19.18
C ALA A 77 -5.79 16.02 -18.10
N SER A 78 -6.69 16.94 -18.48
CA SER A 78 -7.69 17.53 -17.58
C SER A 78 -8.67 16.51 -17.00
N LEU A 79 -8.92 15.39 -17.70
CA LEU A 79 -9.74 14.29 -17.18
C LEU A 79 -9.16 13.66 -15.92
N GLY A 80 -7.86 13.78 -15.69
CA GLY A 80 -7.21 13.32 -14.46
C GLY A 80 -7.82 13.96 -13.20
N TRP A 81 -8.08 15.28 -13.23
CA TRP A 81 -8.74 15.96 -12.12
C TRP A 81 -10.22 15.58 -11.99
N VAL A 82 -10.90 15.34 -13.10
CA VAL A 82 -12.29 14.81 -13.06
C VAL A 82 -12.30 13.44 -12.41
N ALA A 83 -11.36 12.56 -12.75
CA ALA A 83 -11.21 11.24 -12.13
C ALA A 83 -10.95 11.34 -10.62
N VAL A 84 -10.04 12.23 -10.17
CA VAL A 84 -9.78 12.51 -8.75
C VAL A 84 -11.06 12.92 -8.03
N VAL A 85 -11.83 13.88 -8.59
CA VAL A 85 -13.06 14.37 -7.99
C VAL A 85 -14.12 13.26 -7.91
N LEU A 86 -14.37 12.53 -9.00
CA LEU A 86 -15.36 11.46 -9.03
C LEU A 86 -15.01 10.31 -8.07
N LEU A 87 -13.74 9.90 -8.05
CA LEU A 87 -13.26 8.89 -7.12
C LEU A 87 -13.40 9.37 -5.67
N SER A 88 -13.08 10.62 -5.38
CA SER A 88 -13.23 11.21 -4.04
C SER A 88 -14.69 11.28 -3.60
N PHE A 89 -15.62 11.55 -4.51
CA PHE A 89 -17.06 11.48 -4.27
C PHE A 89 -17.51 10.10 -3.81
N TYR A 90 -17.08 9.06 -4.52
CA TYR A 90 -17.37 7.69 -4.16
C TYR A 90 -16.73 7.30 -2.83
N LEU A 91 -15.42 7.55 -2.66
CA LEU A 91 -14.69 7.16 -1.45
C LEU A 91 -15.22 7.89 -0.20
N ALA A 92 -15.76 9.09 -0.32
CA ALA A 92 -16.34 9.86 0.79
C ALA A 92 -17.57 9.17 1.43
N VAL A 93 -18.17 8.17 0.77
CA VAL A 93 -19.25 7.36 1.34
C VAL A 93 -18.80 6.63 2.60
N TYR A 94 -17.57 6.16 2.68
CA TYR A 94 -17.06 5.42 3.84
C TYR A 94 -16.93 6.29 5.10
N PRO A 95 -16.25 7.46 5.09
CA PRO A 95 -16.31 8.43 6.18
C PRO A 95 -17.73 8.90 6.52
N MET A 96 -18.61 9.08 5.51
CA MET A 96 -20.02 9.40 5.71
C MET A 96 -20.69 8.36 6.62
N LEU A 97 -20.51 7.07 6.30
CA LEU A 97 -21.09 5.97 7.09
C LEU A 97 -20.51 5.92 8.50
N ALA A 98 -19.17 6.08 8.67
CA ALA A 98 -18.54 6.11 9.98
C ALA A 98 -19.13 7.21 10.87
N VAL A 99 -19.25 8.41 10.34
CA VAL A 99 -19.77 9.58 11.05
C VAL A 99 -21.27 9.42 11.34
N GLY A 100 -22.04 8.86 10.39
CA GLY A 100 -23.45 8.56 10.59
C GLY A 100 -23.70 7.56 11.71
N LEU A 101 -22.91 6.48 11.77
CA LEU A 101 -22.95 5.47 12.84
C LEU A 101 -22.55 6.06 14.20
N ALA A 102 -21.49 6.89 14.23
CA ALA A 102 -21.06 7.58 15.43
C ALA A 102 -22.17 8.49 16.00
N TRP A 103 -22.84 9.27 15.16
CA TRP A 103 -23.99 10.08 15.55
C TRP A 103 -25.17 9.23 16.03
N ARG A 104 -25.51 8.17 15.32
CA ARG A 104 -26.65 7.31 15.63
C ARG A 104 -26.53 6.63 16.99
N PHE A 105 -25.33 6.20 17.37
CA PHE A 105 -25.09 5.43 18.57
C PHE A 105 -24.43 6.23 19.70
N GLY A 106 -23.79 7.37 19.40
CA GLY A 106 -22.96 8.10 20.34
C GLY A 106 -23.39 9.52 20.72
N ARG A 107 -24.32 10.16 19.97
CA ARG A 107 -24.63 11.60 20.10
C ARG A 107 -25.00 12.08 21.52
N ASP A 108 -25.63 11.21 22.32
CA ASP A 108 -26.14 11.61 23.65
C ASP A 108 -25.07 11.51 24.75
N ARG A 109 -23.89 10.93 24.44
CA ARG A 109 -22.78 10.72 25.38
C ARG A 109 -21.42 10.88 24.70
N PRO A 110 -20.56 11.80 25.14
CA PRO A 110 -19.26 12.04 24.52
C PRO A 110 -18.39 10.79 24.40
N VAL A 111 -18.34 9.94 25.44
CA VAL A 111 -17.56 8.69 25.40
C VAL A 111 -18.12 7.71 24.35
N ALA A 112 -19.43 7.54 24.29
CA ALA A 112 -20.08 6.68 23.31
C ALA A 112 -19.83 7.17 21.87
N LEU A 113 -19.81 8.50 21.66
CA LEU A 113 -19.49 9.09 20.36
C LEU A 113 -18.06 8.73 19.91
N VAL A 114 -17.08 8.88 20.79
CA VAL A 114 -15.68 8.55 20.48
C VAL A 114 -15.53 7.08 20.16
N LEU A 115 -16.09 6.19 20.98
CA LEU A 115 -16.02 4.74 20.76
C LEU A 115 -16.71 4.32 19.46
N ALA A 116 -17.91 4.86 19.21
CA ALA A 116 -18.65 4.55 17.97
C ALA A 116 -17.92 5.08 16.73
N LEU A 117 -17.32 6.28 16.79
CA LEU A 117 -16.55 6.84 15.69
C LEU A 117 -15.31 6.00 15.39
N ALA A 118 -14.53 5.63 16.40
CA ALA A 118 -13.33 4.83 16.24
C ALA A 118 -13.63 3.44 15.66
N GLY A 119 -14.64 2.76 16.21
CA GLY A 119 -15.03 1.44 15.71
C GLY A 119 -15.62 1.49 14.30
N ALA A 120 -16.51 2.45 14.03
CA ALA A 120 -17.10 2.63 12.71
C ALA A 120 -16.04 3.03 11.66
N TRP A 121 -15.07 3.86 12.04
CA TRP A 121 -13.99 4.26 11.12
C TRP A 121 -13.16 3.06 10.68
N ALA A 122 -12.68 2.23 11.63
CA ALA A 122 -11.92 1.01 11.30
C ALA A 122 -12.68 0.08 10.35
N ILE A 123 -13.98 -0.16 10.62
CA ILE A 123 -14.81 -1.04 9.79
C ILE A 123 -15.03 -0.44 8.40
N THR A 124 -15.34 0.86 8.30
CA THR A 124 -15.61 1.48 7.01
C THR A 124 -14.36 1.67 6.17
N GLU A 125 -13.17 1.87 6.76
CA GLU A 125 -11.91 1.84 6.02
C GLU A 125 -11.59 0.44 5.47
N TRP A 126 -11.83 -0.61 6.25
CA TRP A 126 -11.71 -1.98 5.76
C TRP A 126 -12.70 -2.26 4.61
N LEU A 127 -13.97 -1.81 4.74
CA LEU A 127 -14.93 -1.92 3.65
C LEU A 127 -14.46 -1.17 2.39
N ARG A 128 -13.88 0.01 2.53
CA ARG A 128 -13.27 0.76 1.42
C ARG A 128 -12.16 -0.03 0.72
N ALA A 129 -11.38 -0.79 1.47
CA ALA A 129 -10.29 -1.59 0.95
C ALA A 129 -10.74 -2.90 0.29
N THR A 130 -11.97 -3.38 0.56
CA THR A 130 -12.43 -4.71 0.13
C THR A 130 -13.65 -4.69 -0.78
N MET A 131 -14.50 -3.65 -0.68
CA MET A 131 -15.72 -3.56 -1.49
C MET A 131 -15.40 -3.23 -2.95
N PHE A 132 -16.12 -3.89 -3.87
CA PHE A 132 -15.91 -3.84 -5.32
C PHE A 132 -14.50 -4.31 -5.67
N THR A 133 -13.64 -3.44 -6.21
CA THR A 133 -12.23 -3.75 -6.50
C THR A 133 -11.29 -3.43 -5.35
N GLY A 134 -11.79 -2.78 -4.30
CA GLY A 134 -11.02 -2.26 -3.19
C GLY A 134 -10.19 -1.02 -3.53
N PHE A 135 -10.11 -0.08 -2.60
CA PHE A 135 -9.19 1.05 -2.68
C PHE A 135 -8.58 1.34 -1.30
N ALA A 136 -7.46 0.68 -1.00
CA ALA A 136 -6.81 0.71 0.31
C ALA A 136 -5.81 1.87 0.49
N TRP A 137 -5.73 2.82 -0.45
CA TRP A 137 -4.76 3.92 -0.42
C TRP A 137 -5.04 4.89 0.75
N ASN A 138 -3.97 5.27 1.49
CA ASN A 138 -4.01 6.23 2.60
C ASN A 138 -5.10 5.94 3.66
N PRO A 139 -5.13 4.77 4.29
CA PRO A 139 -5.88 4.60 5.52
C PRO A 139 -5.27 5.49 6.61
N VAL A 140 -6.11 5.97 7.55
CA VAL A 140 -5.67 6.94 8.57
C VAL A 140 -4.51 6.43 9.42
N GLY A 141 -4.45 5.12 9.67
CA GLY A 141 -3.36 4.48 10.42
C GLY A 141 -1.97 4.68 9.83
N VAL A 142 -1.87 4.93 8.51
CA VAL A 142 -0.58 5.20 7.84
C VAL A 142 0.06 6.51 8.31
N THR A 143 -0.72 7.46 8.83
CA THR A 143 -0.18 8.71 9.38
C THR A 143 0.74 8.48 10.57
N LEU A 144 0.66 7.31 11.21
CA LEU A 144 1.50 6.93 12.36
C LEU A 144 2.83 6.26 11.98
N VAL A 145 3.13 6.08 10.69
CA VAL A 145 4.31 5.33 10.22
C VAL A 145 5.65 5.90 10.71
N ASP A 146 5.72 7.20 10.98
CA ASP A 146 6.90 7.87 11.51
C ASP A 146 6.84 8.11 13.03
N SER A 147 5.88 7.47 13.72
CA SER A 147 5.73 7.54 15.17
C SER A 147 6.07 6.22 15.85
N SER A 148 6.23 6.24 17.19
CA SER A 148 6.40 5.02 18.01
C SER A 148 5.18 4.09 17.94
N LEU A 149 4.01 4.59 17.52
CA LEU A 149 2.79 3.80 17.39
C LEU A 149 2.80 2.84 16.18
N LEU A 150 3.75 2.99 15.24
CA LEU A 150 3.93 2.03 14.15
C LEU A 150 4.02 0.58 14.68
N GLY A 151 4.73 0.39 15.79
CA GLY A 151 4.88 -0.91 16.44
C GLY A 151 3.55 -1.58 16.85
N ALA A 152 2.49 -0.82 17.09
CA ALA A 152 1.17 -1.39 17.37
C ALA A 152 0.56 -2.10 16.15
N GLY A 153 1.01 -1.78 14.93
CA GLY A 153 0.57 -2.43 13.70
C GLY A 153 0.74 -3.96 13.72
N GLN A 154 1.79 -4.47 14.38
CA GLN A 154 2.02 -5.92 14.56
C GLN A 154 0.91 -6.63 15.37
N TRP A 155 0.10 -5.88 16.12
CA TRP A 155 -0.98 -6.39 16.96
C TRP A 155 -2.35 -6.15 16.35
N ILE A 156 -2.62 -4.93 15.93
CA ILE A 156 -3.97 -4.48 15.55
C ILE A 156 -4.11 -4.12 14.07
N GLY A 157 -3.03 -4.18 13.29
CA GLY A 157 -3.03 -3.87 11.87
C GLY A 157 -3.38 -2.42 11.54
N THR A 158 -3.44 -2.14 10.25
CA THR A 158 -3.69 -0.79 9.71
C THR A 158 -5.00 -0.18 10.20
N TYR A 159 -6.10 -0.93 10.15
CA TYR A 159 -7.42 -0.38 10.52
C TYR A 159 -7.57 -0.23 12.03
N GLY A 160 -6.87 -1.06 12.82
CA GLY A 160 -6.74 -0.85 14.26
C GLY A 160 -5.94 0.40 14.59
N LEU A 161 -4.86 0.70 13.85
CA LEU A 161 -4.13 1.96 13.97
C LEU A 161 -5.01 3.16 13.61
N SER A 162 -5.88 3.05 12.59
CA SER A 162 -6.85 4.09 12.26
C SER A 162 -7.81 4.35 13.44
N ALA A 163 -8.34 3.28 14.06
CA ALA A 163 -9.15 3.43 15.27
C ALA A 163 -8.35 4.10 16.39
N LEU A 164 -7.06 3.78 16.54
CA LEU A 164 -6.20 4.36 17.58
C LEU A 164 -6.00 5.87 17.38
N VAL A 165 -5.84 6.34 16.14
CA VAL A 165 -5.80 7.78 15.81
C VAL A 165 -7.11 8.47 16.23
N VAL A 166 -8.26 7.86 15.90
CA VAL A 166 -9.58 8.41 16.24
C VAL A 166 -9.77 8.43 17.77
N LEU A 167 -9.37 7.37 18.48
CA LEU A 167 -9.41 7.31 19.95
C LEU A 167 -8.52 8.38 20.57
N SER A 168 -7.31 8.60 20.03
CA SER A 168 -6.39 9.62 20.50
C SER A 168 -6.99 11.03 20.37
N ALA A 169 -7.56 11.34 19.20
CA ALA A 169 -8.27 12.61 18.99
C ALA A 169 -9.50 12.71 19.89
N GLY A 170 -10.22 11.61 20.09
CA GLY A 170 -11.35 11.52 21.02
C GLY A 170 -10.95 11.80 22.45
N ALA A 171 -9.79 11.30 22.92
CA ALA A 171 -9.27 11.61 24.26
C ALA A 171 -9.00 13.12 24.44
N LEU A 172 -8.41 13.77 23.43
CA LEU A 172 -8.20 15.22 23.43
C LEU A 172 -9.54 15.98 23.49
N TRP A 173 -10.53 15.55 22.70
CA TRP A 173 -11.86 16.16 22.72
C TRP A 173 -12.58 15.93 24.05
N LEU A 174 -12.49 14.73 24.65
CA LEU A 174 -13.04 14.43 25.98
C LEU A 174 -12.40 15.30 27.07
N THR A 175 -11.10 15.52 27.01
CA THR A 175 -10.37 16.43 27.91
C THR A 175 -10.90 17.85 27.79
N TRP A 176 -11.10 18.34 26.56
CA TRP A 176 -11.72 19.65 26.32
C TRP A 176 -13.15 19.75 26.89
N LYS A 177 -13.92 18.65 26.79
CA LYS A 177 -15.25 18.53 27.43
C LYS A 177 -15.19 18.35 28.94
N ARG A 178 -14.02 18.41 29.60
CA ARG A 178 -13.76 18.16 31.01
C ARG A 178 -14.15 16.76 31.49
N ALA A 179 -14.24 15.79 30.60
CA ALA A 179 -14.47 14.39 30.90
C ALA A 179 -13.13 13.67 31.15
N PHE A 180 -12.38 14.09 32.19
CA PHE A 180 -11.00 13.69 32.43
C PHE A 180 -10.83 12.20 32.70
N LYS A 181 -11.72 11.56 33.48
CA LYS A 181 -11.62 10.10 33.75
C LYS A 181 -11.65 9.24 32.49
N PRO A 182 -12.68 9.33 31.62
CA PRO A 182 -12.68 8.55 30.39
C PRO A 182 -11.58 8.96 29.43
N ALA A 183 -11.19 10.23 29.35
CA ALA A 183 -10.05 10.69 28.57
C ALA A 183 -8.75 10.00 29.01
N ALA A 184 -8.51 9.90 30.31
CA ALA A 184 -7.35 9.22 30.88
C ALA A 184 -7.33 7.72 30.53
N TRP A 185 -8.47 7.02 30.61
CA TRP A 185 -8.54 5.60 30.23
C TRP A 185 -8.23 5.37 28.75
N VAL A 186 -8.74 6.21 27.85
CA VAL A 186 -8.41 6.15 26.44
C VAL A 186 -6.92 6.43 26.22
N ALA A 187 -6.37 7.47 26.88
CA ALA A 187 -4.95 7.79 26.79
C ALA A 187 -4.05 6.66 27.30
N VAL A 188 -4.41 5.99 28.38
CA VAL A 188 -3.69 4.80 28.89
C VAL A 188 -3.70 3.68 27.84
N GLY A 189 -4.84 3.41 27.21
CA GLY A 189 -4.92 2.40 26.13
C GLY A 189 -4.02 2.74 24.94
N VAL A 190 -3.98 4.02 24.53
CA VAL A 190 -3.10 4.50 23.45
C VAL A 190 -1.62 4.36 23.84
N LEU A 191 -1.25 4.79 25.06
CA LEU A 191 0.13 4.67 25.56
C LEU A 191 0.55 3.20 25.70
N ALA A 192 -0.32 2.34 26.21
CA ALA A 192 -0.05 0.90 26.25
C ALA A 192 0.23 0.33 24.84
N SER A 193 -0.55 0.74 23.84
CA SER A 193 -0.32 0.32 22.43
C SER A 193 1.01 0.80 21.87
N ALA A 194 1.52 1.94 22.36
CA ALA A 194 2.82 2.47 21.93
C ALA A 194 4.00 1.72 22.57
N PHE A 195 3.88 1.36 23.84
CA PHE A 195 5.01 0.85 24.62
C PHE A 195 5.04 -0.68 24.72
N VAL A 196 3.90 -1.35 24.83
CA VAL A 196 3.84 -2.82 24.95
C VAL A 196 4.59 -3.55 23.82
N PRO A 197 4.50 -3.12 22.54
CA PRO A 197 5.27 -3.77 21.47
C PRO A 197 6.78 -3.76 21.67
N GLY A 198 7.33 -2.77 22.35
CA GLY A 198 8.77 -2.68 22.65
C GLY A 198 9.23 -3.65 23.76
N PHE A 199 8.31 -4.11 24.61
CA PHE A 199 8.62 -5.09 25.67
C PHE A 199 8.36 -6.54 25.25
N VAL A 200 7.54 -6.74 24.22
CA VAL A 200 7.24 -8.07 23.66
C VAL A 200 8.03 -8.18 22.36
N ASP A 201 9.32 -8.39 22.47
CA ASP A 201 10.15 -8.64 21.30
C ASP A 201 9.85 -10.07 20.81
N LEU A 202 9.23 -10.15 19.65
CA LEU A 202 9.03 -11.43 18.99
C LEU A 202 10.40 -11.93 18.55
N GLU A 203 10.77 -13.12 18.99
CA GLU A 203 12.03 -13.75 18.64
C GLU A 203 12.32 -13.65 17.14
N VAL A 204 13.56 -13.39 16.78
CA VAL A 204 14.00 -13.43 15.38
C VAL A 204 13.83 -14.86 14.89
N ALA A 205 12.96 -15.08 13.91
CA ALA A 205 12.65 -16.42 13.41
C ALA A 205 13.89 -17.11 12.80
N LYS A 206 14.79 -16.31 12.26
CA LYS A 206 16.10 -16.73 11.74
C LYS A 206 17.15 -15.69 12.11
N PRO A 207 18.41 -16.07 12.38
CA PRO A 207 19.47 -15.09 12.58
C PRO A 207 19.55 -14.19 11.33
N ALA A 208 19.92 -12.92 11.54
CA ALA A 208 20.14 -11.99 10.44
C ALA A 208 21.11 -12.63 9.43
N GLY A 209 20.59 -12.95 8.27
CA GLY A 209 21.40 -13.50 7.20
C GLY A 209 22.44 -12.47 6.76
N GLN A 210 23.63 -12.94 6.40
CA GLN A 210 24.63 -12.07 5.77
C GLN A 210 24.43 -11.99 4.25
N THR A 211 23.20 -12.27 3.76
CA THR A 211 22.90 -12.25 2.32
C THR A 211 23.05 -10.83 1.77
N PRO A 212 24.04 -10.55 0.94
CA PRO A 212 24.17 -9.25 0.31
C PRO A 212 23.00 -9.03 -0.67
N ILE A 213 22.50 -7.80 -0.71
CA ILE A 213 21.49 -7.38 -1.66
C ILE A 213 21.93 -6.12 -2.38
N ARG A 214 21.59 -6.01 -3.66
CA ARG A 214 21.70 -4.77 -4.45
C ARG A 214 20.36 -4.44 -5.07
N ILE A 215 19.85 -3.24 -4.80
CA ILE A 215 18.65 -2.71 -5.41
C ILE A 215 19.07 -1.67 -6.45
N VAL A 216 18.50 -1.75 -7.64
CA VAL A 216 18.81 -0.85 -8.75
C VAL A 216 17.65 0.09 -9.02
N GLN A 217 17.93 1.39 -9.09
CA GLN A 217 17.02 2.44 -9.52
C GLN A 217 17.60 3.13 -10.75
N PRO A 218 17.14 2.79 -11.98
CA PRO A 218 17.77 3.27 -13.21
C PRO A 218 17.40 4.72 -13.57
N ASN A 219 16.42 5.32 -12.91
CA ASN A 219 15.83 6.62 -13.21
C ASN A 219 15.33 6.73 -14.67
N ILE A 220 14.53 5.77 -15.09
CA ILE A 220 13.85 5.76 -16.37
C ILE A 220 12.38 6.12 -16.13
N GLY A 221 11.94 7.25 -16.68
CA GLY A 221 10.59 7.77 -16.53
C GLY A 221 9.55 7.03 -17.37
N GLN A 222 8.27 7.23 -17.04
CA GLN A 222 7.17 6.64 -17.80
C GLN A 222 7.05 7.30 -19.19
N GLU A 223 7.40 8.56 -19.29
CA GLU A 223 7.44 9.36 -20.52
C GLU A 223 8.39 8.79 -21.57
N ASP A 224 9.47 8.14 -21.16
CA ASP A 224 10.48 7.55 -22.05
C ASP A 224 10.17 6.10 -22.43
N LYS A 225 9.29 5.41 -21.72
CA LYS A 225 9.18 3.94 -21.73
C LYS A 225 8.89 3.32 -23.08
N TRP A 226 8.28 4.08 -23.98
CA TRP A 226 7.92 3.64 -25.33
C TRP A 226 8.74 4.31 -26.45
N ARG A 227 9.80 5.04 -26.05
CA ARG A 227 10.71 5.65 -27.01
C ARG A 227 11.55 4.60 -27.72
N GLU A 228 11.74 4.76 -29.03
CA GLU A 228 12.63 3.89 -29.81
C GLU A 228 14.04 3.87 -29.21
N GLY A 229 14.67 2.72 -29.12
CA GLY A 229 15.98 2.51 -28.50
C GLY A 229 15.99 2.46 -26.98
N LEU A 230 14.85 2.67 -26.30
CA LEU A 230 14.83 2.64 -24.82
C LEU A 230 15.21 1.28 -24.25
N ALA A 231 14.89 0.17 -24.94
CA ALA A 231 15.27 -1.17 -24.46
C ALA A 231 16.79 -1.27 -24.25
N ASP A 232 17.57 -0.78 -25.22
CA ASP A 232 19.03 -0.79 -25.13
C ASP A 232 19.54 0.12 -24.01
N GLU A 233 19.00 1.33 -23.90
CA GLU A 233 19.32 2.25 -22.81
C GLU A 233 18.97 1.66 -21.45
N ALA A 234 17.81 1.02 -21.30
CA ALA A 234 17.39 0.39 -20.06
C ALA A 234 18.36 -0.73 -19.65
N PHE A 235 18.73 -1.61 -20.58
CA PHE A 235 19.72 -2.66 -20.31
C PHE A 235 21.09 -2.10 -19.97
N GLN A 236 21.55 -1.06 -20.66
CA GLN A 236 22.83 -0.39 -20.34
C GLN A 236 22.82 0.22 -18.94
N ARG A 237 21.76 0.95 -18.58
CA ARG A 237 21.64 1.57 -17.25
C ARG A 237 21.51 0.53 -16.16
N LEU A 238 20.62 -0.44 -16.32
CA LEU A 238 20.46 -1.54 -15.37
C LEU A 238 21.75 -2.34 -15.23
N GLY A 239 22.41 -2.67 -16.33
CA GLY A 239 23.67 -3.39 -16.36
C GLY A 239 24.80 -2.65 -15.64
N SER A 240 25.01 -1.37 -15.99
CA SER A 240 26.06 -0.54 -15.36
C SER A 240 25.86 -0.40 -13.83
N LEU A 241 24.61 -0.23 -13.38
CA LEU A 241 24.29 -0.14 -11.96
C LEU A 241 24.33 -1.51 -11.25
N SER A 242 24.18 -2.61 -11.99
CA SER A 242 24.25 -3.97 -11.45
C SER A 242 25.67 -4.50 -11.35
N THR A 243 26.57 -4.03 -12.22
CA THR A 243 27.97 -4.48 -12.28
C THR A 243 28.68 -4.18 -10.96
N PRO A 244 29.36 -5.17 -10.39
CA PRO A 244 30.15 -4.97 -9.15
C PRO A 244 31.31 -3.99 -9.39
N GLY A 245 31.69 -3.29 -8.34
CA GLY A 245 32.92 -2.50 -8.35
C GLY A 245 34.16 -3.39 -8.42
N PRO A 246 35.35 -2.84 -8.75
CA PRO A 246 36.60 -3.59 -8.95
C PRO A 246 37.03 -4.49 -7.79
N ASN A 247 36.55 -4.21 -6.57
CA ASN A 247 36.89 -4.98 -5.35
C ASN A 247 35.77 -5.94 -4.90
N GLU A 248 34.65 -6.02 -5.63
CA GLU A 248 33.47 -6.81 -5.24
C GLU A 248 33.46 -8.23 -5.84
N ASP A 249 34.38 -8.58 -6.74
CA ASP A 249 34.40 -9.89 -7.41
C ASP A 249 34.58 -11.08 -6.46
N ARG A 250 35.12 -10.84 -5.26
CA ARG A 250 35.32 -11.86 -4.20
C ARG A 250 34.20 -11.87 -3.15
N SER A 251 33.21 -11.00 -3.29
CA SER A 251 32.08 -10.93 -2.35
C SER A 251 31.16 -12.15 -2.48
N PRO A 252 30.50 -12.57 -1.39
CA PRO A 252 29.53 -13.67 -1.49
C PRO A 252 28.43 -13.36 -2.48
N PRO A 253 27.79 -14.40 -3.04
CA PRO A 253 26.66 -14.25 -3.94
C PRO A 253 25.52 -13.42 -3.32
N ARG A 254 24.89 -12.59 -4.15
CA ARG A 254 23.88 -11.60 -3.75
C ARG A 254 22.55 -11.80 -4.45
N LEU A 255 21.50 -11.17 -3.91
CA LEU A 255 20.25 -10.92 -4.61
C LEU A 255 20.32 -9.54 -5.28
N LEU A 256 20.06 -9.51 -6.57
CA LEU A 256 20.00 -8.31 -7.40
C LEU A 256 18.54 -8.00 -7.73
N PHE A 257 18.06 -6.80 -7.36
CA PHE A 257 16.67 -6.40 -7.50
C PHE A 257 16.52 -5.31 -8.58
N TRP A 258 15.77 -5.62 -9.62
CA TRP A 258 15.36 -4.67 -10.65
C TRP A 258 13.89 -4.28 -10.48
N PRO A 259 13.48 -3.07 -10.92
CA PRO A 259 12.13 -2.56 -10.69
C PRO A 259 11.03 -3.26 -11.49
N GLU A 260 9.78 -2.85 -11.29
CA GLU A 260 8.61 -3.27 -12.07
C GLU A 260 8.78 -2.90 -13.54
N VAL A 261 8.57 -3.89 -14.42
CA VAL A 261 8.74 -3.74 -15.88
C VAL A 261 10.05 -2.98 -16.18
N ALA A 262 11.15 -3.56 -15.71
CA ALA A 262 12.48 -2.93 -15.77
C ALA A 262 12.93 -2.62 -17.20
N VAL A 263 12.51 -3.46 -18.16
CA VAL A 263 12.76 -3.28 -19.60
C VAL A 263 11.45 -3.46 -20.38
N PRO A 264 11.28 -2.78 -21.53
CA PRO A 264 10.07 -2.86 -22.36
C PRO A 264 10.02 -4.09 -23.28
N GLU A 265 10.78 -5.14 -22.96
CA GLU A 265 10.81 -6.42 -23.70
C GLU A 265 10.25 -7.55 -22.83
N PRO A 266 9.52 -8.52 -23.41
CA PRO A 266 8.97 -9.63 -22.64
C PRO A 266 10.08 -10.58 -22.17
N PHE A 267 9.91 -11.11 -20.95
CA PHE A 267 10.79 -12.15 -20.38
C PHE A 267 10.33 -13.58 -20.71
N ALA A 268 9.05 -13.76 -21.05
CA ALA A 268 8.48 -15.06 -21.39
C ALA A 268 7.33 -14.92 -22.38
N VAL A 269 7.07 -16.00 -23.11
CA VAL A 269 5.81 -16.23 -23.82
C VAL A 269 5.14 -17.44 -23.20
N LEU A 270 3.85 -17.33 -22.90
CA LEU A 270 3.05 -18.34 -22.23
C LEU A 270 1.93 -18.80 -23.15
N ASP A 271 1.51 -20.05 -23.01
CA ASP A 271 0.28 -20.52 -23.64
C ASP A 271 -0.99 -20.02 -22.90
N ALA A 272 -2.16 -20.39 -23.41
CA ALA A 272 -3.44 -20.04 -22.81
C ALA A 272 -3.64 -20.63 -21.39
N GLN A 273 -2.89 -21.66 -21.01
CA GLN A 273 -2.84 -22.27 -19.68
C GLN A 273 -1.75 -21.65 -18.81
N ARG A 274 -1.07 -20.60 -19.31
CA ARG A 274 0.04 -19.89 -18.66
C ARG A 274 1.29 -20.72 -18.41
N GLN A 275 1.49 -21.77 -19.21
CA GLN A 275 2.73 -22.53 -19.20
C GLN A 275 3.75 -21.88 -20.14
N PRO A 276 5.04 -21.86 -19.78
CA PRO A 276 6.07 -21.28 -20.63
C PRO A 276 6.17 -22.01 -21.97
N LEU A 277 6.18 -21.26 -23.06
CA LEU A 277 6.49 -21.76 -24.39
C LEU A 277 8.01 -21.68 -24.62
N ALA A 278 8.54 -22.64 -25.33
CA ALA A 278 9.97 -22.68 -25.69
C ALA A 278 10.30 -21.68 -26.83
N VAL A 279 10.13 -20.39 -26.55
CA VAL A 279 10.44 -19.27 -27.43
C VAL A 279 11.73 -18.62 -26.96
N GLN A 280 12.70 -18.50 -27.88
CA GLN A 280 13.95 -17.80 -27.59
C GLN A 280 13.70 -16.28 -27.63
N LEU A 281 13.83 -15.63 -26.49
CA LEU A 281 13.74 -14.17 -26.33
C LEU A 281 15.13 -13.61 -26.04
N PRO A 282 15.50 -12.43 -26.55
CA PRO A 282 16.82 -11.83 -26.31
C PRO A 282 16.92 -11.24 -24.86
N THR A 283 15.80 -11.06 -24.18
CA THR A 283 15.71 -10.37 -22.90
C THR A 283 16.50 -11.05 -21.79
N ILE A 284 16.34 -12.38 -21.61
CA ILE A 284 17.07 -13.13 -20.57
C ILE A 284 18.57 -13.15 -20.83
N PRO A 285 19.08 -13.50 -22.05
CA PRO A 285 20.50 -13.44 -22.36
C PRO A 285 21.14 -12.07 -22.11
N ARG A 286 20.41 -10.98 -22.34
CA ARG A 286 20.88 -9.63 -22.07
C ARG A 286 20.90 -9.32 -20.58
N ALA A 287 19.86 -9.73 -19.85
CA ALA A 287 19.74 -9.48 -18.40
C ALA A 287 20.84 -10.20 -17.60
N ILE A 288 21.16 -11.45 -17.95
CA ILE A 288 22.16 -12.25 -17.22
C ILE A 288 23.60 -11.74 -17.37
N GLN A 289 23.90 -10.89 -18.36
CA GLN A 289 25.23 -10.27 -18.48
C GLN A 289 25.60 -9.42 -17.24
N SER A 290 24.59 -9.00 -16.46
CA SER A 290 24.77 -8.23 -15.22
C SER A 290 24.89 -9.08 -13.96
N ILE A 291 24.82 -10.41 -14.09
CA ILE A 291 24.77 -11.36 -12.97
C ILE A 291 26.13 -12.02 -12.79
N ARG A 292 26.68 -12.01 -11.58
CA ARG A 292 27.90 -12.75 -11.23
C ARG A 292 27.58 -14.23 -10.96
N PRO A 293 28.63 -15.09 -10.99
CA PRO A 293 28.48 -16.47 -10.55
C PRO A 293 27.84 -16.58 -9.18
N GLY A 294 26.70 -17.28 -9.15
CA GLY A 294 25.94 -17.53 -7.93
C GLY A 294 24.98 -16.41 -7.49
N ASP A 295 24.99 -15.23 -8.09
CA ASP A 295 23.95 -14.21 -7.86
C ASP A 295 22.59 -14.69 -8.43
N LEU A 296 21.48 -14.13 -7.90
CA LEU A 296 20.15 -14.26 -8.49
C LEU A 296 19.61 -12.88 -8.87
N LEU A 297 19.08 -12.77 -10.09
CA LEU A 297 18.34 -11.60 -10.54
C LEU A 297 16.85 -11.77 -10.22
N LEU A 298 16.30 -10.80 -9.52
CA LEU A 298 14.89 -10.67 -9.20
C LEU A 298 14.37 -9.43 -9.92
N THR A 299 13.65 -9.62 -11.03
CA THR A 299 13.26 -8.53 -11.93
C THR A 299 11.77 -8.49 -12.18
N GLY A 300 11.17 -7.29 -12.13
CA GLY A 300 9.87 -7.06 -12.74
C GLY A 300 10.00 -7.04 -14.26
N GLY A 301 9.00 -7.57 -14.93
CA GLY A 301 8.90 -7.63 -16.38
C GLY A 301 7.48 -8.01 -16.80
N PHE A 302 7.29 -8.39 -18.04
CA PHE A 302 6.01 -8.93 -18.47
C PHE A 302 6.20 -10.22 -19.26
N ALA A 303 5.15 -11.05 -19.26
CA ALA A 303 5.03 -12.24 -20.07
C ALA A 303 3.91 -12.04 -21.08
N LEU A 304 4.15 -12.36 -22.34
CA LEU A 304 3.10 -12.40 -23.38
C LEU A 304 2.29 -13.68 -23.21
N ILE A 305 0.99 -13.61 -23.45
CA ILE A 305 0.09 -14.75 -23.43
C ILE A 305 -0.41 -14.99 -24.85
N ALA A 306 -0.12 -16.17 -25.38
CA ALA A 306 -0.55 -16.61 -26.72
C ALA A 306 -1.88 -17.36 -26.61
N ASP A 307 -2.76 -17.14 -27.59
CA ASP A 307 -3.94 -17.95 -27.78
C ASP A 307 -3.59 -19.33 -28.41
N ARG A 308 -4.60 -20.17 -28.61
CA ARG A 308 -4.42 -21.52 -29.22
C ARG A 308 -3.86 -21.49 -30.61
N ASN A 309 -3.88 -20.35 -31.31
CA ASN A 309 -3.35 -20.16 -32.66
C ASN A 309 -1.94 -19.54 -32.63
N GLY A 310 -1.36 -19.33 -31.45
CA GLY A 310 -0.06 -18.70 -31.30
C GLY A 310 -0.05 -17.17 -31.44
N LYS A 311 -1.23 -16.55 -31.55
CA LYS A 311 -1.35 -15.08 -31.58
C LYS A 311 -1.35 -14.52 -30.16
N VAL A 312 -0.68 -13.39 -29.97
CA VAL A 312 -0.69 -12.67 -28.68
C VAL A 312 -2.12 -12.23 -28.34
N ALA A 313 -2.65 -12.75 -27.24
CA ALA A 313 -3.98 -12.42 -26.70
C ALA A 313 -3.91 -11.37 -25.59
N GLY A 314 -2.76 -11.23 -24.93
CA GLY A 314 -2.55 -10.26 -23.89
C GLY A 314 -1.23 -10.47 -23.17
N GLU A 315 -1.11 -9.86 -21.99
CA GLU A 315 0.11 -9.89 -21.19
C GLU A 315 -0.16 -10.06 -19.70
N ALA A 316 0.84 -10.50 -18.94
CA ALA A 316 0.84 -10.53 -17.49
C ALA A 316 2.01 -9.69 -16.96
N ASN A 317 1.74 -8.77 -16.03
CA ASN A 317 2.77 -8.07 -15.27
C ASN A 317 3.36 -9.06 -14.26
N SER A 318 4.66 -9.34 -14.37
CA SER A 318 5.27 -10.48 -13.68
C SER A 318 6.59 -10.12 -13.01
N VAL A 319 6.97 -10.91 -12.01
CA VAL A 319 8.33 -10.97 -11.47
C VAL A 319 8.96 -12.30 -11.84
N PHE A 320 10.21 -12.25 -12.24
CA PHE A 320 11.04 -13.40 -12.59
C PHE A 320 12.23 -13.50 -11.64
N ALA A 321 12.50 -14.69 -11.14
CA ALA A 321 13.74 -15.05 -10.45
C ALA A 321 14.62 -15.83 -11.43
N ILE A 322 15.78 -15.27 -11.79
CA ILE A 322 16.63 -15.77 -12.86
C ILE A 322 18.04 -16.02 -12.33
N ASP A 323 18.58 -17.21 -12.59
CA ASP A 323 19.96 -17.55 -12.24
C ASP A 323 20.95 -17.12 -13.36
N GLN A 324 22.23 -17.28 -13.09
CA GLN A 324 23.31 -16.95 -14.02
C GLN A 324 23.25 -17.76 -15.34
N ALA A 325 22.67 -18.95 -15.34
CA ALA A 325 22.50 -19.76 -16.55
C ALA A 325 21.32 -19.30 -17.42
N GLY A 326 20.57 -18.30 -16.95
CA GLY A 326 19.35 -17.84 -17.61
C GLY A 326 18.13 -18.69 -17.29
N THR A 327 18.22 -19.58 -16.30
CA THR A 327 17.09 -20.40 -15.88
C THR A 327 16.14 -19.56 -15.04
N VAL A 328 14.87 -19.52 -15.43
CA VAL A 328 13.79 -18.95 -14.61
C VAL A 328 13.43 -19.96 -13.52
N ILE A 329 13.93 -19.74 -12.30
CA ILE A 329 13.67 -20.62 -11.15
C ILE A 329 12.30 -20.37 -10.52
N GLY A 330 11.68 -19.23 -10.83
CA GLY A 330 10.34 -18.90 -10.37
C GLY A 330 9.76 -17.68 -11.05
N ARG A 331 8.41 -17.66 -11.15
CA ARG A 331 7.63 -16.55 -11.69
C ARG A 331 6.40 -16.29 -10.81
N TYR A 332 6.07 -15.02 -10.68
CA TYR A 332 4.84 -14.53 -10.05
C TYR A 332 4.16 -13.54 -11.00
N ASP A 333 2.87 -13.72 -11.25
CA ASP A 333 2.05 -12.81 -12.03
C ASP A 333 1.21 -11.96 -11.05
N LYS A 334 1.14 -10.64 -11.30
CA LYS A 334 0.39 -9.69 -10.49
C LYS A 334 -1.05 -10.13 -10.34
N ALA A 335 -1.51 -10.24 -9.10
CA ALA A 335 -2.85 -10.75 -8.79
C ALA A 335 -3.89 -9.63 -8.69
N HIS A 336 -3.51 -8.49 -8.12
CA HIS A 336 -4.42 -7.36 -7.94
C HIS A 336 -4.07 -6.23 -8.92
N LEU A 337 -4.77 -6.20 -10.04
CA LEU A 337 -4.60 -5.19 -11.09
C LEU A 337 -5.19 -3.84 -10.67
N VAL A 338 -4.58 -2.76 -11.14
CA VAL A 338 -5.07 -1.39 -10.90
C VAL A 338 -6.29 -1.12 -11.77
N PRO A 339 -7.48 -0.88 -11.17
CA PRO A 339 -8.68 -0.52 -11.93
C PRO A 339 -8.45 0.76 -12.74
N TYR A 340 -8.97 0.81 -13.96
CA TYR A 340 -8.80 1.89 -14.96
C TYR A 340 -7.35 2.10 -15.42
N GLY A 341 -6.36 1.62 -14.67
CA GLY A 341 -4.96 1.63 -15.05
C GLY A 341 -4.61 0.44 -15.95
N GLU A 342 -4.67 -0.76 -15.42
CA GLU A 342 -4.27 -2.00 -16.06
C GLU A 342 -5.45 -2.76 -16.69
N TYR A 343 -6.67 -2.51 -16.27
CA TYR A 343 -7.89 -3.02 -16.90
C TYR A 343 -9.02 -2.01 -16.80
N LEU A 344 -9.99 -2.11 -17.70
CA LEU A 344 -11.17 -1.23 -17.72
C LEU A 344 -12.38 -2.00 -17.16
N PRO A 345 -12.85 -1.66 -15.91
CA PRO A 345 -14.08 -2.22 -15.40
C PRO A 345 -15.25 -1.88 -16.32
N MET A 346 -16.24 -2.78 -16.45
CA MET A 346 -17.40 -2.56 -17.36
C MET A 346 -16.97 -2.09 -18.76
N ARG A 347 -15.92 -2.66 -19.32
CA ARG A 347 -15.29 -2.25 -20.59
C ARG A 347 -16.30 -1.88 -21.70
N PRO A 348 -17.37 -2.67 -22.00
CA PRO A 348 -18.29 -2.32 -23.08
C PRO A 348 -18.94 -0.95 -22.90
N LEU A 349 -19.32 -0.59 -21.66
CA LEU A 349 -19.95 0.69 -21.35
C LEU A 349 -18.95 1.84 -21.43
N LEU A 350 -17.79 1.69 -20.79
CA LEU A 350 -16.80 2.76 -20.71
C LEU A 350 -16.14 3.05 -22.06
N THR A 351 -15.89 2.00 -22.86
CA THR A 351 -15.38 2.18 -24.22
C THR A 351 -16.40 2.89 -25.13
N ALA A 352 -17.69 2.59 -24.98
CA ALA A 352 -18.73 3.32 -25.70
C ALA A 352 -18.79 4.82 -25.30
N MET A 353 -18.31 5.18 -24.13
CA MET A 353 -18.16 6.57 -23.65
C MET A 353 -16.82 7.23 -24.07
N GLY A 354 -15.98 6.53 -24.83
CA GLY A 354 -14.68 7.03 -25.27
C GLY A 354 -13.59 6.94 -24.21
N LEU A 355 -13.76 6.10 -23.17
CA LEU A 355 -12.74 5.88 -22.15
C LEU A 355 -11.91 4.64 -22.48
N SER A 356 -10.59 4.76 -22.29
CA SER A 356 -9.61 3.67 -22.43
C SER A 356 -8.86 3.45 -21.11
N GLN A 357 -8.14 2.34 -20.99
CA GLN A 357 -7.23 2.12 -19.88
C GLN A 357 -6.02 3.07 -19.95
N LEU A 358 -5.46 3.46 -18.80
CA LEU A 358 -4.36 4.42 -18.73
C LEU A 358 -3.01 3.81 -19.13
N ALA A 359 -2.76 2.54 -18.76
CA ALA A 359 -1.54 1.86 -19.12
C ALA A 359 -1.74 1.18 -20.50
N PRO A 360 -1.00 1.60 -21.54
CA PRO A 360 -1.02 0.90 -22.82
C PRO A 360 -0.40 -0.50 -22.66
N GLY A 361 -1.03 -1.50 -23.25
CA GLY A 361 -0.58 -2.91 -23.22
C GLY A 361 -0.91 -3.64 -24.52
N GLN A 362 -0.33 -4.81 -24.71
CA GLN A 362 -0.62 -5.68 -25.87
C GLN A 362 -1.84 -6.57 -25.59
N GLY A 363 -3.05 -6.01 -25.69
CA GLY A 363 -4.30 -6.74 -25.43
C GLY A 363 -4.77 -6.65 -23.97
N ASP A 364 -5.33 -7.73 -23.44
CA ASP A 364 -5.84 -7.78 -22.08
C ASP A 364 -4.72 -8.08 -21.06
N THR A 365 -4.73 -7.38 -19.92
CA THR A 365 -3.85 -7.73 -18.81
C THR A 365 -4.48 -8.86 -17.99
N TYR A 366 -3.74 -9.94 -17.80
CA TYR A 366 -4.17 -11.11 -17.05
C TYR A 366 -3.67 -11.04 -15.62
N PHE A 367 -4.54 -11.34 -14.67
CA PHE A 367 -4.20 -11.37 -13.24
C PHE A 367 -3.72 -12.73 -12.76
N GLY A 368 -2.80 -12.74 -11.79
CA GLY A 368 -2.28 -13.94 -11.11
C GLY A 368 -3.25 -14.51 -10.07
N PRO A 369 -2.87 -15.64 -9.45
CA PRO A 369 -3.75 -16.36 -8.52
C PRO A 369 -3.78 -15.83 -7.08
N GLY A 370 -3.00 -14.81 -6.74
CA GLY A 370 -2.90 -14.24 -5.38
C GLY A 370 -1.49 -14.29 -4.82
N PRO A 371 -1.30 -13.84 -3.56
CA PRO A 371 0.01 -13.83 -2.92
C PRO A 371 0.67 -15.21 -2.95
N ARG A 372 1.93 -15.27 -3.35
CA ARG A 372 2.73 -16.50 -3.40
C ARG A 372 4.16 -16.23 -2.97
N SER A 373 4.82 -17.29 -2.51
CA SER A 373 6.26 -17.28 -2.24
C SER A 373 7.02 -18.12 -3.25
N ILE A 374 8.18 -17.60 -3.68
CA ILE A 374 9.14 -18.32 -4.52
C ILE A 374 10.30 -18.77 -3.62
N ASP A 375 10.65 -20.05 -3.69
CA ASP A 375 11.83 -20.59 -3.01
C ASP A 375 13.08 -20.22 -3.82
N LEU A 376 13.99 -19.45 -3.22
CA LEU A 376 15.26 -19.04 -3.81
C LEU A 376 16.43 -19.91 -3.31
N GLY A 377 16.15 -21.11 -2.81
CA GLY A 377 17.14 -22.05 -2.28
C GLY A 377 17.88 -21.47 -1.07
N ARG A 378 19.19 -21.33 -1.16
CA ARG A 378 20.03 -20.81 -0.06
C ARG A 378 19.68 -19.38 0.40
N PHE A 379 18.98 -18.61 -0.42
CA PHE A 379 18.56 -17.24 -0.11
C PHE A 379 17.22 -17.16 0.62
N GLY A 380 16.57 -18.30 0.86
CA GLY A 380 15.27 -18.38 1.52
C GLY A 380 14.09 -18.17 0.58
N LYS A 381 12.93 -17.92 1.16
CA LYS A 381 11.67 -17.73 0.43
C LYS A 381 11.36 -16.25 0.25
N MET A 382 11.02 -15.85 -0.95
CA MET A 382 10.63 -14.49 -1.31
C MET A 382 9.11 -14.42 -1.52
N GLY A 383 8.42 -13.57 -0.77
CA GLY A 383 7.05 -13.13 -1.04
C GLY A 383 7.04 -12.01 -2.07
N LEU A 384 5.97 -11.87 -2.81
CA LEU A 384 5.90 -10.97 -3.96
C LEU A 384 4.66 -10.10 -3.89
N GLN A 385 4.88 -8.79 -4.08
CA GLN A 385 3.83 -7.77 -4.12
C GLN A 385 4.19 -6.72 -5.17
N ILE A 386 3.60 -6.84 -6.37
CA ILE A 386 3.91 -5.93 -7.47
C ILE A 386 3.13 -4.62 -7.27
N CYS A 387 3.86 -3.52 -7.07
CA CYS A 387 3.34 -2.15 -7.05
C CYS A 387 2.13 -2.00 -6.09
N TYR A 388 0.95 -1.75 -6.63
CA TYR A 388 -0.30 -1.50 -5.94
C TYR A 388 -0.71 -2.60 -4.92
N GLU A 389 -0.29 -3.84 -5.12
CA GLU A 389 -0.63 -4.96 -4.24
C GLU A 389 -0.23 -4.74 -2.78
N ILE A 390 0.90 -4.04 -2.54
CA ILE A 390 1.44 -3.82 -1.19
C ILE A 390 0.52 -2.97 -0.29
N ILE A 391 -0.46 -2.26 -0.84
CA ILE A 391 -1.34 -1.40 -0.04
C ILE A 391 -2.42 -2.18 0.74
N PHE A 392 -2.71 -3.43 0.39
CA PHE A 392 -3.79 -4.23 0.96
C PHE A 392 -3.36 -4.91 2.26
N SER A 393 -3.78 -4.35 3.39
CA SER A 393 -3.47 -4.89 4.73
C SER A 393 -4.11 -6.27 4.93
N GLY A 394 -3.29 -7.24 5.35
CA GLY A 394 -3.71 -8.62 5.61
C GLY A 394 -3.82 -9.50 4.37
N ASP A 395 -3.38 -9.00 3.19
CA ASP A 395 -3.46 -9.73 1.92
C ASP A 395 -2.13 -9.68 1.13
N VAL A 396 -1.00 -9.56 1.84
CA VAL A 396 0.31 -9.42 1.21
C VAL A 396 1.19 -10.67 1.31
N VAL A 397 0.78 -11.67 2.07
CA VAL A 397 1.54 -12.90 2.32
C VAL A 397 0.64 -14.11 2.20
N ASP A 398 1.15 -15.17 1.58
CA ASP A 398 0.54 -16.50 1.66
C ASP A 398 0.85 -17.11 3.05
N PRO A 399 -0.14 -17.23 3.94
CA PRO A 399 0.08 -17.76 5.29
C PRO A 399 0.47 -19.24 5.29
N ALA A 400 0.07 -20.00 4.26
CA ALA A 400 0.40 -21.42 4.12
C ALA A 400 1.86 -21.64 3.67
N ASN A 401 2.42 -20.66 2.97
CA ASN A 401 3.81 -20.70 2.48
C ASN A 401 4.52 -19.37 2.77
N ARG A 402 4.61 -19.02 4.07
CA ARG A 402 5.15 -17.73 4.53
C ARG A 402 6.57 -17.50 4.03
N PRO A 403 6.85 -16.33 3.44
CA PRO A 403 8.19 -15.95 2.99
C PRO A 403 9.09 -15.49 4.15
N ASP A 404 10.39 -15.33 3.83
CA ASP A 404 11.39 -14.74 4.71
C ASP A 404 11.49 -13.22 4.53
N PHE A 405 11.11 -12.70 3.37
CA PHE A 405 11.04 -11.27 3.05
C PHE A 405 10.05 -11.02 1.90
N ILE A 406 9.66 -9.78 1.71
CA ILE A 406 8.76 -9.35 0.62
C ILE A 406 9.57 -8.54 -0.39
N PHE A 407 9.49 -8.89 -1.67
CA PHE A 407 9.96 -8.06 -2.77
C PHE A 407 8.79 -7.27 -3.35
N ASN A 408 8.93 -5.93 -3.38
CA ASN A 408 7.95 -5.00 -3.91
C ASN A 408 8.53 -4.19 -5.06
N PRO A 409 8.65 -4.76 -6.27
CA PRO A 409 8.94 -3.96 -7.45
C PRO A 409 7.74 -3.07 -7.75
N SER A 410 7.99 -1.78 -8.02
CA SER A 410 6.92 -0.80 -8.25
C SER A 410 7.31 0.21 -9.32
N ASN A 411 6.31 0.67 -10.06
CA ASN A 411 6.49 1.77 -11.02
C ASN A 411 5.76 3.03 -10.54
N ASP A 412 6.40 3.76 -9.62
CA ASP A 412 5.86 5.00 -9.06
C ASP A 412 5.94 6.19 -10.03
N ALA A 413 6.48 6.00 -11.25
CA ALA A 413 6.56 7.08 -12.25
C ALA A 413 5.16 7.64 -12.59
N TRP A 414 4.12 6.82 -12.44
CA TRP A 414 2.72 7.21 -12.63
C TRP A 414 2.19 8.23 -11.62
N PHE A 415 2.79 8.33 -10.43
CA PHE A 415 2.13 8.89 -9.24
C PHE A 415 2.58 10.31 -8.88
N GLY A 416 3.32 11.01 -9.75
CA GLY A 416 3.82 12.36 -9.47
C GLY A 416 4.62 12.44 -8.16
N ALA A 417 4.66 13.61 -7.54
CA ALA A 417 5.49 13.82 -6.35
C ALA A 417 4.86 13.31 -5.03
N TRP A 418 3.53 13.15 -4.96
CA TRP A 418 2.85 12.75 -3.73
C TRP A 418 2.75 11.22 -3.58
N GLY A 419 2.60 10.51 -4.69
CA GLY A 419 2.37 9.08 -4.68
C GLY A 419 3.52 8.25 -4.13
N PRO A 420 4.78 8.43 -4.57
CA PRO A 420 5.89 7.59 -4.14
C PRO A 420 6.13 7.58 -2.62
N PRO A 421 6.12 8.72 -1.90
CA PRO A 421 6.23 8.73 -0.45
C PRO A 421 5.04 8.07 0.26
N GLN A 422 3.81 8.25 -0.24
CA GLN A 422 2.61 7.61 0.30
C GLN A 422 2.66 6.09 0.10
N HIS A 423 3.13 5.64 -1.04
CA HIS A 423 3.26 4.22 -1.36
C HIS A 423 4.31 3.54 -0.48
N LEU A 424 5.49 4.17 -0.30
CA LEU A 424 6.52 3.69 0.61
C LEU A 424 6.02 3.62 2.06
N ALA A 425 5.25 4.60 2.52
CA ALA A 425 4.69 4.59 3.87
C ALA A 425 3.78 3.37 4.11
N GLN A 426 2.98 2.98 3.11
CA GLN A 426 2.15 1.78 3.18
C GLN A 426 2.99 0.50 3.17
N ALA A 427 4.04 0.43 2.34
CA ALA A 427 4.96 -0.70 2.34
C ALA A 427 5.67 -0.89 3.70
N ARG A 428 6.06 0.21 4.37
CA ARG A 428 6.61 0.20 5.73
C ARG A 428 5.62 -0.36 6.75
N LEU A 429 4.36 0.00 6.63
CA LEU A 429 3.33 -0.52 7.51
C LEU A 429 3.10 -2.02 7.29
N ARG A 430 3.14 -2.51 6.04
CA ARG A 430 3.09 -3.96 5.74
C ARG A 430 4.24 -4.71 6.38
N ALA A 431 5.46 -4.16 6.31
CA ALA A 431 6.63 -4.76 6.96
C ALA A 431 6.41 -4.94 8.47
N ALA A 432 5.88 -3.92 9.15
CA ALA A 432 5.58 -3.98 10.58
C ALA A 432 4.45 -4.96 10.92
N GLU A 433 3.39 -5.00 10.12
CA GLU A 433 2.26 -5.91 10.29
C GLU A 433 2.67 -7.37 10.18
N GLU A 434 3.45 -7.68 9.14
CA GLU A 434 3.87 -9.04 8.86
C GLU A 434 5.09 -9.47 9.67
N GLY A 435 5.90 -8.55 10.18
CA GLY A 435 7.20 -8.87 10.77
C GLY A 435 8.20 -9.35 9.71
N LEU A 436 8.11 -8.83 8.49
CA LEU A 436 8.96 -9.18 7.35
C LEU A 436 9.63 -7.93 6.78
N ALA A 437 10.89 -8.08 6.35
CA ALA A 437 11.54 -7.03 5.59
C ALA A 437 10.84 -6.81 4.24
N VAL A 438 10.76 -5.54 3.79
CA VAL A 438 10.31 -5.19 2.44
C VAL A 438 11.50 -4.63 1.66
N ILE A 439 11.84 -5.28 0.55
CA ILE A 439 12.83 -4.85 -0.42
C ILE A 439 12.08 -4.22 -1.58
N ARG A 440 12.22 -2.91 -1.74
CA ARG A 440 11.49 -2.14 -2.74
C ARG A 440 12.42 -1.61 -3.82
N SER A 441 12.12 -1.92 -5.09
CA SER A 441 12.84 -1.39 -6.25
C SER A 441 11.87 -0.66 -7.18
N THR A 442 12.26 0.57 -7.61
CA THR A 442 11.43 1.43 -8.45
C THR A 442 12.26 2.03 -9.59
N PRO A 443 11.69 2.32 -10.77
CA PRO A 443 12.45 2.96 -11.85
C PRO A 443 12.81 4.43 -11.52
N THR A 444 11.87 5.23 -10.99
CA THR A 444 12.06 6.64 -10.65
C THR A 444 11.51 7.02 -9.28
N GLY A 445 10.83 6.08 -8.60
CA GLY A 445 10.17 6.30 -7.31
C GLY A 445 11.17 6.38 -6.16
N ILE A 446 10.81 5.74 -5.03
CA ILE A 446 11.68 5.65 -3.87
C ILE A 446 12.00 4.17 -3.63
N SER A 447 13.17 3.73 -4.10
CA SER A 447 13.69 2.40 -3.76
C SER A 447 14.16 2.38 -2.32
N ALA A 448 13.94 1.26 -1.62
CA ALA A 448 14.18 1.21 -0.19
C ALA A 448 14.45 -0.21 0.34
N VAL A 449 15.20 -0.28 1.43
CA VAL A 449 15.29 -1.43 2.34
C VAL A 449 14.54 -1.06 3.61
N VAL A 450 13.50 -1.81 3.92
CA VAL A 450 12.67 -1.66 5.12
C VAL A 450 12.85 -2.91 5.99
N ASP A 451 13.13 -2.74 7.28
CA ASP A 451 13.26 -3.87 8.20
C ASP A 451 11.90 -4.46 8.60
N SER A 452 11.94 -5.57 9.31
CA SER A 452 10.74 -6.28 9.81
C SER A 452 9.95 -5.53 10.89
N HIS A 453 10.38 -4.32 11.29
CA HIS A 453 9.64 -3.40 12.15
C HIS A 453 9.03 -2.23 11.37
N GLY A 454 9.20 -2.18 10.04
CA GLY A 454 8.76 -1.06 9.21
C GLY A 454 9.70 0.15 9.23
N ARG A 455 10.91 0.02 9.79
CA ARG A 455 11.92 1.09 9.83
C ARG A 455 12.65 1.16 8.50
N LEU A 456 12.85 2.37 8.01
CA LEU A 456 13.62 2.62 6.81
C LEU A 456 15.12 2.50 7.12
N ILE A 457 15.78 1.49 6.54
CA ILE A 457 17.23 1.27 6.70
C ILE A 457 18.01 2.11 5.69
N LYS A 458 17.65 2.01 4.41
CA LYS A 458 18.25 2.79 3.32
C LYS A 458 17.20 3.13 2.28
N SER A 459 17.37 4.24 1.58
CA SER A 459 16.52 4.62 0.45
C SER A 459 17.29 5.45 -0.57
N LEU A 460 16.80 5.45 -1.81
CA LEU A 460 17.19 6.39 -2.86
C LEU A 460 16.09 7.44 -3.03
N ALA A 461 16.50 8.66 -3.29
CA ALA A 461 15.55 9.74 -3.51
C ALA A 461 14.78 9.55 -4.82
N TRP A 462 13.57 10.10 -4.84
CA TRP A 462 12.74 10.18 -6.04
C TRP A 462 13.49 10.86 -7.21
N ARG A 463 13.34 10.32 -8.43
CA ARG A 463 13.97 10.81 -9.67
C ARG A 463 15.51 10.85 -9.61
N THR A 464 16.14 9.93 -8.91
CA THR A 464 17.59 9.75 -8.94
C THR A 464 17.96 8.38 -9.50
N ALA A 465 19.06 8.28 -10.23
CA ALA A 465 19.67 6.98 -10.57
C ALA A 465 20.63 6.57 -9.47
N GLY A 466 20.68 5.26 -9.18
CA GLY A 466 21.64 4.75 -8.19
C GLY A 466 21.35 3.33 -7.76
N THR A 467 22.12 2.89 -6.76
CA THR A 467 21.99 1.57 -6.15
C THR A 467 21.93 1.66 -4.63
N ILE A 468 21.28 0.68 -4.02
CA ILE A 468 21.36 0.44 -2.58
C ILE A 468 22.07 -0.89 -2.36
N ASP A 469 23.26 -0.85 -1.80
CA ASP A 469 23.95 -2.04 -1.29
C ASP A 469 23.68 -2.18 0.20
N SER A 470 23.19 -3.36 0.60
CA SER A 470 22.82 -3.68 1.96
C SER A 470 22.93 -5.19 2.22
N THR A 471 22.56 -5.60 3.41
CA THR A 471 22.26 -7.00 3.74
C THR A 471 20.75 -7.17 3.88
N LEU A 472 20.24 -8.35 3.54
CA LEU A 472 18.83 -8.69 3.71
C LEU A 472 18.48 -8.69 5.21
N PRO A 473 17.54 -7.83 5.68
CA PRO A 473 17.17 -7.83 7.08
C PRO A 473 16.48 -9.14 7.49
N ALA A 474 16.71 -9.58 8.73
CA ALA A 474 16.12 -10.81 9.24
C ALA A 474 14.59 -10.72 9.38
N PRO A 475 13.86 -11.79 9.05
CA PRO A 475 12.45 -11.91 9.39
C PRO A 475 12.26 -12.08 10.89
N ARG A 476 11.13 -11.63 11.40
CA ARG A 476 10.65 -11.93 12.75
C ARG A 476 9.69 -13.12 12.73
N ALA A 477 9.43 -13.69 13.88
CA ALA A 477 8.32 -14.62 14.04
C ALA A 477 7.00 -13.95 13.57
N PRO A 478 6.03 -14.72 13.03
CA PRO A 478 4.77 -14.17 12.59
C PRO A 478 4.10 -13.36 13.71
N THR A 479 3.80 -12.11 13.42
CA THR A 479 3.12 -11.20 14.36
C THR A 479 1.71 -11.71 14.70
N LEU A 480 1.07 -11.14 15.70
CA LEU A 480 -0.32 -11.47 15.99
C LEU A 480 -1.22 -11.10 14.78
N PHE A 481 -0.96 -9.95 14.16
CA PHE A 481 -1.68 -9.53 12.96
C PHE A 481 -1.41 -10.48 11.78
N ALA A 482 -0.18 -10.90 11.54
CA ALA A 482 0.14 -11.86 10.48
C ALA A 482 -0.58 -13.22 10.65
N LYS A 483 -0.91 -13.61 11.89
CA LYS A 483 -1.64 -14.85 12.19
C LYS A 483 -3.15 -14.74 12.02
N LEU A 484 -3.73 -13.60 12.36
CA LEU A 484 -5.19 -13.42 12.45
C LEU A 484 -5.75 -12.40 11.44
N GLY A 485 -4.87 -11.64 10.80
CA GLY A 485 -5.26 -10.66 9.77
C GLY A 485 -6.26 -9.62 10.27
N ASN A 486 -7.12 -9.21 9.37
CA ASN A 486 -8.14 -8.19 9.61
C ASN A 486 -9.27 -8.60 10.57
N VAL A 487 -9.29 -9.86 11.04
CA VAL A 487 -10.24 -10.29 12.10
C VAL A 487 -10.02 -9.44 13.37
N ILE A 488 -8.76 -9.09 13.69
CA ILE A 488 -8.44 -8.30 14.90
C ILE A 488 -9.05 -6.89 14.85
N PRO A 489 -8.72 -6.03 13.85
CA PRO A 489 -9.28 -4.67 13.80
C PRO A 489 -10.80 -4.66 13.63
N LEU A 490 -11.38 -5.63 12.94
CA LEU A 490 -12.83 -5.74 12.81
C LEU A 490 -13.49 -6.10 14.13
N THR A 491 -12.97 -7.09 14.84
CA THR A 491 -13.46 -7.45 16.18
C THR A 491 -13.35 -6.26 17.14
N LEU A 492 -12.20 -5.57 17.16
CA LEU A 492 -12.02 -4.36 17.94
C LEU A 492 -13.06 -3.28 17.56
N GLY A 493 -13.28 -3.04 16.28
CA GLY A 493 -14.26 -2.08 15.77
C GLY A 493 -15.69 -2.41 16.23
N PHE A 494 -16.10 -3.67 16.12
CA PHE A 494 -17.41 -4.12 16.61
C PHE A 494 -17.54 -3.98 18.13
N LEU A 495 -16.52 -4.35 18.91
CA LEU A 495 -16.54 -4.22 20.36
C LEU A 495 -16.65 -2.74 20.80
N LEU A 496 -15.97 -1.82 20.10
CA LEU A 496 -16.08 -0.39 20.35
C LEU A 496 -17.50 0.12 20.09
N ILE A 497 -18.14 -0.30 18.98
CA ILE A 497 -19.53 0.09 18.66
C ILE A 497 -20.49 -0.50 19.69
N LEU A 498 -20.37 -1.77 20.05
CA LEU A 498 -21.22 -2.42 21.05
C LEU A 498 -21.09 -1.73 22.43
N SER A 499 -19.87 -1.36 22.81
CA SER A 499 -19.61 -0.59 24.03
C SER A 499 -20.29 0.78 24.00
N ALA A 500 -20.25 1.46 22.85
CA ALA A 500 -20.96 2.73 22.67
C ALA A 500 -22.48 2.57 22.83
N ILE A 501 -23.06 1.54 22.23
CA ILE A 501 -24.49 1.22 22.34
C ILE A 501 -24.87 0.91 23.78
N ALA A 502 -24.09 0.07 24.47
CA ALA A 502 -24.33 -0.28 25.89
C ALA A 502 -24.26 0.95 26.81
N LEU A 503 -23.32 1.85 26.56
CA LEU A 503 -23.24 3.12 27.30
C LEU A 503 -24.44 4.04 27.01
N ALA A 504 -24.93 4.09 25.77
CA ALA A 504 -26.08 4.90 25.40
C ALA A 504 -27.39 4.36 25.99
N SER A 505 -27.58 3.04 26.07
CA SER A 505 -28.82 2.40 26.56
C SER A 505 -29.00 2.54 28.06
N ARG A 506 -27.96 2.50 28.89
CA ARG A 506 -28.05 2.63 30.37
C ARG A 506 -28.76 3.90 30.85
N ARG A 507 -28.89 4.96 30.04
CA ARG A 507 -29.59 6.20 30.41
C ARG A 507 -31.10 6.13 30.20
N ARG A 508 -31.59 5.23 29.35
CA ARG A 508 -33.05 5.07 29.16
C ARG A 508 -33.69 4.42 30.38
N TYR A 509 -33.02 3.47 31.01
CA TYR A 509 -33.53 2.79 32.23
C TYR A 509 -33.38 3.58 33.51
N SER A 510 -32.52 4.60 33.61
CA SER A 510 -32.39 5.46 34.82
C SER A 510 -33.30 6.67 34.79
N ARG A 511 -34.13 6.88 33.79
CA ARG A 511 -35.09 7.96 33.65
C ARG A 511 -36.55 7.50 33.69
N THR A 512 -36.78 6.16 33.74
CA THR A 512 -38.06 5.51 34.06
C THR A 512 -38.04 5.11 35.55
#